data_7dda6855f643459167d9905d524db258
#
_entry.id   7dda6855f643459167d9905d524db258
#
_cell.length_a   1.000
_cell.length_b   1.000
_cell.length_c   1.000
_cell.angle_alpha   90.00
_cell.angle_beta   90.00
_cell.angle_gamma   90.00
#
_symmetry.space_group_name_H-M   'P 1'
#
loop_
_entity.id
_entity.type
_entity.pdbx_description
1 polymer ?
#
loop_
_entity_poly.entity_id
_entity_poly.type
_entity_poly.pdbx_seq_one_letter_code
_entity_poly.pdbx_strand_id
1 'polypeptide(L)'
;DMKYVTEEFYIPEAQIPRWEYFKGSKREKRVRADGFEYFYTEGGMAFPDSLDSPSRTIITSEGGKSPDRCRHVIQDQTGRLRRLIPLELERLNMFPDNHTYHPEVSDGRRAFLMGNALVCGLVTRVGNELRARLRKREVDSTNLV
;
A
#
# COMPACT_ATOMS: atom_id res chain seq x y z
N ASP A 1 12.83 7.44 9.21
CA ASP A 1 11.70 7.69 10.16
C ASP A 1 11.68 6.77 11.39
N MET A 2 12.80 6.13 11.66
CA MET A 2 12.96 5.17 12.78
C MET A 2 12.46 5.70 14.13
N LYS A 3 12.60 7.00 14.40
CA LYS A 3 12.15 7.64 15.66
C LYS A 3 10.63 7.58 15.90
N TYR A 4 9.84 7.29 14.86
CA TYR A 4 8.38 7.16 14.95
C TYR A 4 7.90 5.72 14.97
N VAL A 5 8.80 4.74 14.79
CA VAL A 5 8.45 3.33 14.74
C VAL A 5 8.38 2.77 16.14
N THR A 6 7.19 2.45 16.60
CA THR A 6 6.97 1.75 17.86
C THR A 6 7.11 0.24 17.68
N GLU A 7 7.33 -0.49 18.77
CA GLU A 7 7.57 -1.94 18.75
C GLU A 7 6.40 -2.73 18.12
N GLU A 8 5.19 -2.21 18.16
CA GLU A 8 4.01 -2.86 17.58
C GLU A 8 4.06 -2.99 16.04
N PHE A 9 4.91 -2.22 15.35
CA PHE A 9 5.09 -2.34 13.90
C PHE A 9 6.06 -3.44 13.51
N TYR A 10 6.91 -3.88 14.41
CA TYR A 10 7.85 -4.97 14.16
C TYR A 10 7.18 -6.33 14.13
N ILE A 11 7.70 -7.21 13.28
CA ILE A 11 7.27 -8.59 13.19
C ILE A 11 8.11 -9.41 14.17
N PRO A 12 7.49 -10.06 15.16
CA PRO A 12 8.22 -10.97 16.05
C PRO A 12 8.90 -12.09 15.27
N GLU A 13 10.13 -12.42 15.61
CA GLU A 13 10.91 -13.47 14.92
C GLU A 13 10.15 -14.80 14.82
N ALA A 14 9.48 -15.19 15.87
CA ALA A 14 8.66 -16.43 15.90
C ALA A 14 7.52 -16.41 14.86
N GLN A 15 7.12 -15.25 14.35
CA GLN A 15 6.07 -15.11 13.34
C GLN A 15 6.60 -15.05 11.91
N ILE A 16 7.89 -14.84 11.70
CA ILE A 16 8.49 -14.69 10.36
C ILE A 16 8.12 -15.86 9.43
N PRO A 17 8.21 -17.13 9.82
CA PRO A 17 7.83 -18.23 8.94
C PRO A 17 6.36 -18.18 8.49
N ARG A 18 5.47 -17.70 9.35
CA ARG A 18 4.07 -17.49 9.00
C ARG A 18 3.91 -16.38 7.96
N TRP A 19 4.66 -15.28 8.10
CA TRP A 19 4.65 -14.18 7.13
C TRP A 19 5.20 -14.64 5.77
N GLU A 20 6.30 -15.38 5.74
CA GLU A 20 6.87 -15.97 4.52
C GLU A 20 5.87 -16.88 3.81
N TYR A 21 5.19 -17.75 4.54
CA TYR A 21 4.15 -18.61 3.99
C TYR A 21 3.01 -17.79 3.35
N PHE A 22 2.50 -16.77 4.04
CA PHE A 22 1.40 -15.97 3.52
C PHE A 22 1.81 -15.04 2.37
N LYS A 23 3.07 -14.66 2.27
CA LYS A 23 3.62 -13.86 1.17
C LYS A 23 4.12 -14.71 0.00
N GLY A 24 4.40 -15.99 0.23
CA GLY A 24 4.81 -16.94 -0.80
C GLY A 24 3.68 -17.28 -1.77
N SER A 25 4.07 -17.88 -2.90
CA SER A 25 3.10 -18.46 -3.85
C SER A 25 2.42 -19.70 -3.26
N LYS A 26 1.13 -19.85 -3.52
CA LYS A 26 0.33 -20.97 -3.03
C LYS A 26 -0.41 -21.64 -4.16
N ARG A 27 -0.52 -22.97 -4.04
CA ARG A 27 -1.39 -23.80 -4.86
C ARG A 27 -2.06 -24.83 -3.96
N GLU A 28 -3.27 -24.53 -3.53
CA GLU A 28 -4.02 -25.35 -2.57
C GLU A 28 -5.22 -25.98 -3.24
N LYS A 29 -5.43 -27.29 -2.99
CA LYS A 29 -6.65 -27.95 -3.40
C LYS A 29 -7.79 -27.50 -2.47
N ARG A 30 -8.86 -26.99 -3.03
CA ARG A 30 -10.04 -26.56 -2.30
C ARG A 30 -11.28 -27.25 -2.84
N VAL A 31 -12.26 -27.47 -1.96
CA VAL A 31 -13.55 -28.07 -2.29
C VAL A 31 -14.63 -27.05 -1.99
N ARG A 32 -15.50 -26.80 -2.95
CA ARG A 32 -16.70 -25.99 -2.76
C ARG A 32 -17.76 -26.75 -1.95
N ALA A 33 -18.75 -26.04 -1.45
CA ALA A 33 -19.87 -26.64 -0.73
C ALA A 33 -20.70 -27.63 -1.57
N ASP A 34 -20.65 -27.51 -2.90
CA ASP A 34 -21.25 -28.42 -3.88
C ASP A 34 -20.41 -29.67 -4.21
N GLY A 35 -19.23 -29.81 -3.54
CA GLY A 35 -18.31 -30.93 -3.76
C GLY A 35 -17.32 -30.73 -4.92
N PHE A 36 -17.40 -29.60 -5.65
CA PHE A 36 -16.48 -29.34 -6.74
C PHE A 36 -15.06 -29.07 -6.24
N GLU A 37 -14.09 -29.81 -6.74
CA GLU A 37 -12.67 -29.67 -6.41
C GLU A 37 -11.98 -28.71 -7.39
N TYR A 38 -11.19 -27.76 -6.86
CA TYR A 38 -10.39 -26.85 -7.67
C TYR A 38 -9.07 -26.50 -6.99
N PHE A 39 -8.12 -26.04 -7.77
CA PHE A 39 -6.87 -25.51 -7.24
C PHE A 39 -6.99 -23.99 -7.07
N TYR A 40 -6.92 -23.53 -5.82
CA TYR A 40 -6.68 -22.14 -5.53
C TYR A 40 -5.20 -21.82 -5.76
N THR A 41 -4.93 -20.87 -6.63
CA THR A 41 -3.56 -20.44 -6.95
C THR A 41 -3.42 -18.97 -6.61
N GLU A 42 -2.40 -18.65 -5.85
CA GLU A 42 -2.04 -17.27 -5.47
C GLU A 42 -0.57 -17.04 -5.82
N GLY A 43 -0.28 -15.96 -6.54
CA GLY A 43 1.10 -15.54 -6.85
C GLY A 43 1.81 -15.04 -5.60
N GLY A 44 3.12 -15.29 -5.51
CA GLY A 44 3.95 -14.77 -4.42
C GLY A 44 4.13 -13.25 -4.50
N MET A 45 4.32 -12.65 -3.35
CA MET A 45 4.76 -11.25 -3.17
C MET A 45 6.20 -11.25 -2.67
N ALA A 46 6.99 -10.21 -2.98
CA ALA A 46 8.30 -10.04 -2.36
C ALA A 46 8.15 -9.91 -0.84
N PHE A 47 9.05 -10.53 -0.10
CA PHE A 47 9.11 -10.45 1.36
C PHE A 47 10.56 -10.59 1.83
N PRO A 48 11.11 -9.56 2.44
CA PRO A 48 10.58 -8.18 2.54
C PRO A 48 10.50 -7.46 1.18
N ASP A 49 9.78 -6.33 1.16
CA ASP A 49 9.78 -5.41 0.02
C ASP A 49 11.13 -4.72 -0.11
N SER A 50 11.62 -4.57 -1.35
CA SER A 50 12.82 -3.78 -1.62
C SER A 50 12.53 -2.28 -1.43
N LEU A 51 13.44 -1.58 -0.76
CA LEU A 51 13.36 -0.12 -0.60
C LEU A 51 13.71 0.63 -1.90
N ASP A 52 14.38 -0.02 -2.84
CA ASP A 52 14.81 0.56 -4.12
C ASP A 52 13.81 0.31 -5.26
N SER A 53 12.66 -0.28 -4.96
CA SER A 53 11.62 -0.57 -5.94
C SER A 53 10.37 0.27 -5.69
N PRO A 54 9.55 0.52 -6.73
CA PRO A 54 8.27 1.17 -6.55
C PRO A 54 7.39 0.39 -5.55
N SER A 55 6.70 1.14 -4.68
CA SER A 55 5.75 0.56 -3.75
C SER A 55 4.58 -0.11 -4.47
N ARG A 56 4.05 -1.15 -3.86
CA ARG A 56 2.77 -1.74 -4.26
C ARG A 56 1.62 -0.80 -3.94
N THR A 57 0.47 -1.11 -4.52
CA THR A 57 -0.78 -0.45 -4.13
C THR A 57 -1.09 -0.69 -2.66
N ILE A 58 -1.30 0.39 -1.92
CA ILE A 58 -1.78 0.35 -0.55
C ILE A 58 -3.24 -0.09 -0.56
N ILE A 59 -3.59 -1.02 0.32
CA ILE A 59 -4.96 -1.53 0.46
C ILE A 59 -5.58 -1.08 1.79
N THR A 60 -6.90 -1.12 1.85
CA THR A 60 -7.64 -0.66 3.05
C THR A 60 -7.33 -1.46 4.32
N SER A 61 -6.85 -2.69 4.19
CA SER A 61 -6.45 -3.53 5.32
C SER A 61 -4.98 -3.36 5.74
N GLU A 62 -4.23 -2.43 5.13
CA GLU A 62 -2.78 -2.25 5.35
C GLU A 62 -2.38 -2.02 6.81
N GLY A 63 -3.26 -1.41 7.60
CA GLY A 63 -3.06 -1.25 9.05
C GLY A 63 -3.21 -2.54 9.88
N GLY A 64 -3.52 -3.66 9.25
CA GLY A 64 -3.66 -4.96 9.93
C GLY A 64 -2.35 -5.49 10.47
N LYS A 65 -2.42 -6.23 11.59
CA LYS A 65 -1.25 -6.84 12.25
C LYS A 65 -0.95 -8.27 11.77
N SER A 66 -1.71 -8.78 10.81
CA SER A 66 -1.57 -10.14 10.28
C SER A 66 -1.09 -10.15 8.83
N PRO A 67 -0.38 -11.21 8.41
CA PRO A 67 0.25 -11.27 7.09
C PRO A 67 -0.74 -11.30 5.91
N ASP A 68 -1.98 -11.73 6.14
CA ASP A 68 -3.06 -11.73 5.15
C ASP A 68 -3.65 -10.33 4.91
N ARG A 69 -3.49 -9.42 5.85
CA ARG A 69 -4.06 -8.07 5.79
C ARG A 69 -3.06 -6.99 5.40
N CYS A 70 -1.83 -7.05 5.93
CA CYS A 70 -0.77 -6.11 5.61
C CYS A 70 0.01 -6.59 4.38
N ARG A 71 0.20 -5.73 3.38
CA ARG A 71 0.96 -6.07 2.16
C ARG A 71 2.41 -5.65 2.21
N HIS A 72 2.71 -4.52 2.85
CA HIS A 72 4.04 -3.95 2.89
C HIS A 72 4.79 -4.38 4.15
N VAL A 73 5.91 -5.05 3.92
CA VAL A 73 6.88 -5.37 4.97
C VAL A 73 8.26 -5.03 4.45
N ILE A 74 9.00 -4.25 5.20
CA ILE A 74 10.36 -3.85 4.87
C ILE A 74 11.34 -4.35 5.94
N GLN A 75 12.59 -4.49 5.56
CA GLN A 75 13.69 -4.64 6.50
C GLN A 75 14.25 -3.26 6.78
N ASP A 76 14.35 -2.90 8.05
CA ASP A 76 14.90 -1.61 8.45
C ASP A 76 16.43 -1.66 8.58
N GLN A 77 17.03 -0.52 8.93
CA GLN A 77 18.48 -0.39 9.09
C GLN A 77 19.07 -1.26 10.20
N THR A 78 18.26 -1.76 11.13
CA THR A 78 18.67 -2.69 12.20
C THR A 78 18.61 -4.15 11.76
N GLY A 79 18.13 -4.41 10.56
CA GLY A 79 17.92 -5.76 10.02
C GLY A 79 16.58 -6.39 10.45
N ARG A 80 15.74 -5.68 11.21
CA ARG A 80 14.44 -6.18 11.67
C ARG A 80 13.36 -5.98 10.60
N LEU A 81 12.46 -6.95 10.51
CA LEU A 81 11.29 -6.86 9.64
C LEU A 81 10.16 -6.08 10.33
N ARG A 82 9.56 -5.15 9.61
CA ARG A 82 8.45 -4.35 10.12
C ARG A 82 7.43 -3.97 9.04
N ARG A 83 6.25 -3.63 9.49
CA ARG A 83 5.20 -3.02 8.68
C ARG A 83 5.48 -1.53 8.49
N LEU A 84 4.87 -0.92 7.49
CA LEU A 84 4.92 0.54 7.32
C LEU A 84 4.08 1.24 8.39
N ILE A 85 4.59 2.34 8.91
CA ILE A 85 3.84 3.25 9.78
C ILE A 85 2.92 4.15 8.95
N PRO A 86 1.86 4.74 9.53
CA PRO A 86 0.93 5.62 8.80
C PRO A 86 1.61 6.78 8.06
N LEU A 87 2.62 7.38 8.66
CA LEU A 87 3.42 8.44 8.04
C LEU A 87 4.07 8.00 6.71
N GLU A 88 4.59 6.77 6.67
CA GLU A 88 5.19 6.22 5.45
C GLU A 88 4.14 5.95 4.37
N LEU A 89 2.95 5.48 4.76
CA LEU A 89 1.83 5.29 3.84
C LEU A 89 1.32 6.63 3.27
N GLU A 90 1.27 7.69 4.08
CA GLU A 90 0.96 9.05 3.63
C GLU A 90 1.97 9.52 2.58
N ARG A 91 3.27 9.37 2.84
CA ARG A 91 4.34 9.74 1.91
C ARG A 91 4.31 8.96 0.60
N LEU A 92 4.02 7.66 0.64
CA LEU A 92 3.85 6.84 -0.57
C LEU A 92 2.71 7.34 -1.46
N ASN A 93 1.64 7.86 -0.87
CA ASN A 93 0.54 8.52 -1.59
C ASN A 93 0.79 10.01 -1.87
N MET A 94 1.99 10.51 -1.56
CA MET A 94 2.39 11.91 -1.74
C MET A 94 1.52 12.91 -0.97
N PHE A 95 1.00 12.51 0.19
CA PHE A 95 0.38 13.43 1.15
C PHE A 95 1.43 14.11 2.03
N PRO A 96 1.13 15.28 2.58
CA PRO A 96 1.95 15.89 3.63
C PRO A 96 2.07 14.97 4.85
N ASP A 97 3.18 15.06 5.57
CA ASP A 97 3.40 14.32 6.80
C ASP A 97 2.28 14.56 7.81
N ASN A 98 1.81 13.48 8.42
CA ASN A 98 0.75 13.51 9.41
C ASN A 98 -0.59 14.09 8.93
N HIS A 99 -0.86 14.05 7.62
CA HIS A 99 -2.11 14.53 7.04
C HIS A 99 -3.35 13.85 7.65
N THR A 100 -3.26 12.59 8.02
CA THR A 100 -4.35 11.84 8.65
C THR A 100 -4.25 11.78 10.18
N TYR A 101 -3.29 12.49 10.77
CA TYR A 101 -3.10 12.47 12.21
C TYR A 101 -4.17 13.27 12.94
N HIS A 102 -4.81 12.62 13.88
CA HIS A 102 -5.68 13.24 14.89
C HIS A 102 -5.61 12.40 16.16
N PRO A 103 -5.66 12.99 17.38
CA PRO A 103 -5.56 12.25 18.64
C PRO A 103 -6.55 11.09 18.78
N GLU A 104 -7.73 11.21 18.20
CA GLU A 104 -8.78 10.19 18.23
C GLU A 104 -8.73 9.18 17.09
N VAL A 105 -7.81 9.35 16.13
CA VAL A 105 -7.69 8.47 14.96
C VAL A 105 -6.54 7.48 15.16
N SER A 106 -6.87 6.21 15.28
CA SER A 106 -5.88 5.14 15.42
C SER A 106 -5.02 4.96 14.16
N ASP A 107 -3.81 4.43 14.32
CA ASP A 107 -2.90 4.12 13.21
C ASP A 107 -3.52 3.17 12.18
N GLY A 108 -4.31 2.20 12.63
CA GLY A 108 -5.08 1.32 11.73
C GLY A 108 -6.09 2.10 10.88
N ARG A 109 -6.74 3.11 11.45
CA ARG A 109 -7.68 3.97 10.71
C ARG A 109 -6.95 4.89 9.74
N ARG A 110 -5.80 5.44 10.12
CA ARG A 110 -4.93 6.22 9.24
C ARG A 110 -4.50 5.40 8.01
N ALA A 111 -4.01 4.17 8.24
CA ALA A 111 -3.65 3.26 7.16
C ALA A 111 -4.85 2.92 6.25
N PHE A 112 -6.04 2.70 6.82
CA PHE A 112 -7.28 2.50 6.07
C PHE A 112 -7.60 3.69 5.15
N LEU A 113 -7.44 4.92 5.63
CA LEU A 113 -7.64 6.13 4.83
C LEU A 113 -6.67 6.17 3.64
N MET A 114 -5.42 5.80 3.84
CA MET A 114 -4.43 5.73 2.76
C MET A 114 -4.74 4.63 1.75
N GLY A 115 -5.32 3.52 2.16
CA GLY A 115 -5.80 2.47 1.25
C GLY A 115 -6.99 2.90 0.36
N ASN A 116 -7.73 3.93 0.76
CA ASN A 116 -8.80 4.54 -0.03
C ASN A 116 -8.34 5.76 -0.83
N ALA A 117 -7.14 6.26 -0.58
CA ALA A 117 -6.64 7.47 -1.20
C ALA A 117 -6.05 7.22 -2.59
N LEU A 118 -6.03 8.25 -3.41
CA LEU A 118 -5.26 8.30 -4.65
C LEU A 118 -3.88 8.91 -4.39
N VAL A 119 -2.90 8.57 -5.22
CA VAL A 119 -1.57 9.20 -5.18
C VAL A 119 -1.69 10.64 -5.67
N CYS A 120 -1.54 11.62 -4.78
CA CYS A 120 -1.76 13.05 -5.05
C CYS A 120 -0.97 13.55 -6.25
N GLY A 121 0.31 13.18 -6.37
CA GLY A 121 1.14 13.63 -7.48
C GLY A 121 0.69 13.06 -8.83
N LEU A 122 0.13 11.85 -8.87
CA LEU A 122 -0.43 11.28 -10.08
C LEU A 122 -1.68 12.05 -10.52
N VAL A 123 -2.59 12.31 -9.58
CA VAL A 123 -3.82 13.09 -9.86
C VAL A 123 -3.47 14.50 -10.34
N THR A 124 -2.48 15.14 -9.72
CA THR A 124 -1.99 16.47 -10.14
C THR A 124 -1.45 16.44 -11.58
N ARG A 125 -0.68 15.43 -11.96
CA ARG A 125 -0.16 15.29 -13.33
C ARG A 125 -1.28 15.12 -14.35
N VAL A 126 -2.25 14.25 -14.07
CA VAL A 126 -3.43 14.05 -14.92
C VAL A 126 -4.23 15.34 -15.06
N GLY A 127 -4.47 16.05 -13.97
CA GLY A 127 -5.18 17.34 -13.97
C GLY A 127 -4.46 18.43 -14.78
N ASN A 128 -3.15 18.52 -14.65
CA ASN A 128 -2.35 19.47 -15.45
C ASN A 128 -2.38 19.17 -16.94
N GLU A 129 -2.28 17.90 -17.32
CA GLU A 129 -2.37 17.48 -18.72
C GLU A 129 -3.76 17.76 -19.30
N LEU A 130 -4.81 17.47 -18.57
CA LEU A 130 -6.18 17.78 -18.98
C LEU A 130 -6.36 19.30 -19.20
N ARG A 131 -5.89 20.10 -18.25
CA ARG A 131 -5.96 21.57 -18.35
C ARG A 131 -5.20 22.11 -19.57
N ALA A 132 -4.03 21.55 -19.86
CA ALA A 132 -3.24 21.93 -21.03
C ALA A 132 -3.99 21.63 -22.34
N ARG A 133 -4.60 20.45 -22.44
CA ARG A 133 -5.40 20.05 -23.62
C ARG A 133 -6.64 20.91 -23.81
N LEU A 134 -7.34 21.26 -22.73
CA LEU A 134 -8.52 22.14 -22.83
C LEU A 134 -8.14 23.52 -23.32
N ARG A 135 -7.08 24.14 -22.78
CA ARG A 135 -6.57 25.43 -23.25
C ARG A 135 -6.17 25.44 -24.72
N LYS A 136 -5.51 24.36 -25.18
CA LYS A 136 -5.16 24.23 -26.60
C LYS A 136 -6.40 24.23 -27.48
N ARG A 137 -7.44 23.49 -27.12
CA ARG A 137 -8.72 23.44 -27.86
C ARG A 137 -9.41 24.79 -27.91
N GLU A 138 -9.40 25.56 -26.84
CA GLU A 138 -9.96 26.93 -26.80
C GLU A 138 -9.24 27.85 -27.78
N VAL A 139 -7.90 27.84 -27.80
CA VAL A 139 -7.08 28.63 -28.74
C VAL A 139 -7.35 28.23 -30.20
N ASP A 140 -7.37 26.93 -30.50
CA ASP A 140 -7.62 26.43 -31.83
C ASP A 140 -9.03 26.82 -32.31
N SER A 141 -10.03 26.81 -31.42
CA SER A 141 -11.40 27.24 -31.74
C SER A 141 -11.51 28.75 -32.01
N THR A 142 -10.72 29.58 -31.33
CA THR A 142 -10.72 31.04 -31.52
C THR A 142 -10.03 31.45 -32.84
N ASN A 143 -9.09 30.67 -33.33
CA ASN A 143 -8.37 30.94 -34.57
C ASN A 143 -9.11 30.48 -35.85
N LEU A 144 -10.30 29.89 -35.72
CA LEU A 144 -11.14 29.43 -36.84
C LEU A 144 -12.28 30.40 -37.17
N VAL A 145 -12.34 31.54 -36.50
CA VAL A 145 -13.27 32.68 -36.73
C VAL A 145 -12.52 33.84 -37.35
#